data_cbabcf3db7cce929ec20b91cb7042bec
#
_entry.id   cbabcf3db7cce929ec20b91cb7042bec
#
_cell.length_a   1.000
_cell.length_b   1.000
_cell.length_c   1.000
_cell.angle_alpha   90.00
_cell.angle_beta   90.00
_cell.angle_gamma   90.00
#
_symmetry.space_group_name_H-M   'P 1'
#
loop_
_entity.id
_entity.type
_entity.pdbx_description
1 polymer ?
#
loop_
_entity_poly.entity_id
_entity_poly.type
_entity_poly.pdbx_seq_one_letter_code
_entity_poly.pdbx_strand_id
1 'polypeptide(L)'
;VQDLLDLAAELDVPFLIHTESSSHEYFEPVCQGHPDVRFQWAHAGARLGPKEVGALMAACPNVWTELSARDPGRYGKFADADGSLDPDWVALFKRFPDRFMTGADPVWPPGSLYRWDVADSGWQRFGKFLDYHRSWLRQLPPELAAKIRLENAVDFYGYVLKTEAGNLRGQ
;
A
#
# COMPACT_ATOMS: atom_id res chain seq x y z
N VAL A 1 10.00 -3.17 -20.27
CA VAL A 1 9.61 -3.50 -18.86
C VAL A 1 10.46 -4.65 -18.36
N GLN A 2 10.69 -5.72 -19.16
CA GLN A 2 11.48 -6.88 -18.74
C GLN A 2 12.85 -6.49 -18.18
N ASP A 3 13.63 -5.73 -18.93
CA ASP A 3 15.00 -5.29 -18.52
C ASP A 3 15.00 -4.55 -17.18
N LEU A 4 13.91 -3.82 -16.86
CA LEU A 4 13.77 -3.14 -15.56
C LEU A 4 13.47 -4.11 -14.42
N LEU A 5 12.71 -5.17 -14.67
CA LEU A 5 12.43 -6.20 -13.68
C LEU A 5 13.69 -7.03 -13.40
N ASP A 6 14.43 -7.36 -14.45
CA ASP A 6 15.70 -8.08 -14.32
C ASP A 6 16.71 -7.23 -13.50
N LEU A 7 16.80 -5.94 -13.77
CA LEU A 7 17.64 -5.02 -13.03
C LEU A 7 17.17 -4.87 -11.56
N ALA A 8 15.87 -4.83 -11.32
CA ALA A 8 15.32 -4.75 -9.96
C ALA A 8 15.67 -6.00 -9.14
N ALA A 9 15.63 -7.18 -9.77
CA ALA A 9 16.06 -8.43 -9.15
C ALA A 9 17.58 -8.42 -8.88
N GLU A 10 18.39 -8.02 -9.86
CA GLU A 10 19.86 -7.98 -9.73
C GLU A 10 20.32 -7.03 -8.60
N LEU A 11 19.66 -5.87 -8.48
CA LEU A 11 20.03 -4.85 -7.50
C LEU A 11 19.30 -4.99 -6.16
N ASP A 12 18.42 -5.98 -6.02
CA ASP A 12 17.53 -6.14 -4.85
C ASP A 12 16.78 -4.85 -4.48
N VAL A 13 16.26 -4.13 -5.50
CA VAL A 13 15.48 -2.92 -5.29
C VAL A 13 13.99 -3.21 -5.49
N PRO A 14 13.10 -2.64 -4.65
CA PRO A 14 11.65 -2.77 -4.82
C PRO A 14 11.17 -2.14 -6.13
N PHE A 15 10.18 -2.78 -6.76
CA PHE A 15 9.55 -2.31 -7.99
C PHE A 15 8.12 -1.85 -7.72
N LEU A 16 7.87 -0.54 -7.84
CA LEU A 16 6.51 0.00 -7.74
C LEU A 16 5.75 -0.26 -9.03
N ILE A 17 4.59 -0.90 -8.93
CA ILE A 17 3.68 -1.13 -10.05
C ILE A 17 2.30 -0.56 -9.75
N HIS A 18 1.76 0.19 -10.69
CA HIS A 18 0.38 0.68 -10.69
C HIS A 18 -0.43 -0.12 -11.71
N THR A 19 -1.57 -0.66 -11.30
CA THR A 19 -2.54 -1.29 -12.20
C THR A 19 -3.89 -0.59 -12.04
N GLU A 20 -4.60 -0.42 -13.15
CA GLU A 20 -6.03 -0.14 -13.06
C GLU A 20 -6.78 -1.38 -12.53
N SER A 21 -7.95 -1.18 -11.92
CA SER A 21 -8.74 -2.29 -11.35
C SER A 21 -9.09 -3.35 -12.38
N SER A 22 -9.36 -2.93 -13.62
CA SER A 22 -9.69 -3.84 -14.74
C SER A 22 -8.50 -4.62 -15.29
N SER A 23 -7.29 -4.30 -14.87
CA SER A 23 -6.05 -4.89 -15.43
C SER A 23 -5.21 -5.64 -14.39
N HIS A 24 -5.73 -5.87 -13.18
CA HIS A 24 -4.98 -6.58 -12.13
C HIS A 24 -4.65 -8.03 -12.52
N GLU A 25 -5.47 -8.67 -13.34
CA GLU A 25 -5.24 -10.02 -13.84
C GLU A 25 -3.95 -10.14 -14.69
N TYR A 26 -3.53 -9.04 -15.33
CA TYR A 26 -2.26 -8.99 -16.06
C TYR A 26 -1.04 -8.90 -15.13
N PHE A 27 -1.23 -8.53 -13.88
CA PHE A 27 -0.15 -8.43 -12.91
C PHE A 27 0.23 -9.80 -12.32
N GLU A 28 -0.73 -10.70 -12.15
CA GLU A 28 -0.46 -12.03 -11.58
C GLU A 28 0.64 -12.81 -12.33
N PRO A 29 0.57 -12.98 -13.67
CA PRO A 29 1.64 -13.65 -14.39
C PRO A 29 2.99 -12.91 -14.32
N VAL A 30 2.98 -11.59 -14.15
CA VAL A 30 4.22 -10.80 -13.99
C VAL A 30 4.89 -11.10 -12.66
N CYS A 31 4.15 -11.02 -11.53
CA CYS A 31 4.74 -11.30 -10.23
C CYS A 31 5.16 -12.77 -10.06
N GLN A 32 4.42 -13.70 -10.65
CA GLN A 32 4.79 -15.12 -10.66
C GLN A 32 6.02 -15.42 -11.53
N GLY A 33 6.16 -14.72 -12.65
CA GLY A 33 7.30 -14.83 -13.56
C GLY A 33 8.60 -14.21 -13.02
N HIS A 34 8.49 -13.35 -11.98
CA HIS A 34 9.64 -12.65 -11.38
C HIS A 34 9.64 -12.80 -9.85
N PRO A 35 9.83 -14.03 -9.33
CA PRO A 35 9.74 -14.30 -7.89
C PRO A 35 10.80 -13.58 -7.06
N ASP A 36 11.93 -13.20 -7.66
CA ASP A 36 13.04 -12.50 -7.01
C ASP A 36 12.85 -10.97 -6.97
N VAL A 37 11.80 -10.44 -7.63
CA VAL A 37 11.45 -9.02 -7.55
C VAL A 37 10.46 -8.79 -6.43
N ARG A 38 10.76 -7.82 -5.55
CA ARG A 38 9.83 -7.34 -4.53
C ARG A 38 8.92 -6.28 -5.14
N PHE A 39 7.64 -6.58 -5.32
CA PHE A 39 6.67 -5.64 -5.88
C PHE A 39 5.94 -4.86 -4.80
N GLN A 40 5.86 -3.54 -4.99
CA GLN A 40 4.91 -2.69 -4.30
C GLN A 40 3.73 -2.41 -5.23
N TRP A 41 2.57 -2.99 -4.94
CA TRP A 41 1.36 -2.78 -5.72
C TRP A 41 0.63 -1.53 -5.23
N ALA A 42 0.59 -0.50 -6.07
CA ALA A 42 -0.01 0.78 -5.73
C ALA A 42 -1.52 0.67 -5.45
N HIS A 43 -1.98 1.37 -4.42
CA HIS A 43 -3.40 1.53 -4.05
C HIS A 43 -4.15 0.22 -3.81
N ALA A 44 -3.44 -0.88 -3.50
CA ALA A 44 -4.05 -2.21 -3.41
C ALA A 44 -4.99 -2.51 -4.60
N GLY A 45 -4.53 -2.21 -5.83
CA GLY A 45 -5.30 -2.42 -7.05
C GLY A 45 -6.49 -1.47 -7.22
N ALA A 46 -6.40 -0.26 -6.68
CA ALA A 46 -7.35 0.83 -6.88
C ALA A 46 -8.78 0.50 -6.38
N ARG A 47 -9.72 0.16 -7.25
CA ARG A 47 -11.13 -0.10 -6.89
C ARG A 47 -11.42 -1.55 -6.51
N LEU A 48 -10.40 -2.42 -6.51
CA LEU A 48 -10.58 -3.83 -6.15
C LEU A 48 -10.99 -3.99 -4.69
N GLY A 49 -11.81 -5.00 -4.44
CA GLY A 49 -12.23 -5.40 -3.11
C GLY A 49 -11.24 -6.35 -2.41
N PRO A 50 -11.48 -6.67 -1.14
CA PRO A 50 -10.59 -7.55 -0.37
C PRO A 50 -10.46 -8.96 -0.96
N LYS A 51 -11.46 -9.44 -1.69
CA LYS A 51 -11.43 -10.75 -2.33
C LYS A 51 -10.39 -10.82 -3.45
N GLU A 52 -10.43 -9.88 -4.37
CA GLU A 52 -9.51 -9.80 -5.51
C GLU A 52 -8.08 -9.50 -5.04
N VAL A 53 -7.93 -8.53 -4.13
CA VAL A 53 -6.63 -8.20 -3.54
C VAL A 53 -6.05 -9.42 -2.81
N GLY A 54 -6.86 -10.11 -2.01
CA GLY A 54 -6.43 -11.30 -1.29
C GLY A 54 -6.08 -12.48 -2.20
N ALA A 55 -6.74 -12.62 -3.34
CA ALA A 55 -6.43 -13.64 -4.34
C ALA A 55 -5.05 -13.41 -4.95
N LEU A 56 -4.76 -12.18 -5.41
CA LEU A 56 -3.47 -11.82 -5.97
C LEU A 56 -2.33 -11.97 -4.95
N MET A 57 -2.53 -11.47 -3.73
CA MET A 57 -1.52 -11.59 -2.68
C MET A 57 -1.24 -13.04 -2.27
N ALA A 58 -2.23 -13.93 -2.40
CA ALA A 58 -2.03 -15.36 -2.16
C ALA A 58 -1.25 -16.04 -3.30
N ALA A 59 -1.50 -15.64 -4.54
CA ALA A 59 -0.83 -16.15 -5.72
C ALA A 59 0.63 -15.64 -5.83
N CYS A 60 0.91 -14.42 -5.31
CA CYS A 60 2.18 -13.73 -5.44
C CYS A 60 2.77 -13.39 -4.06
N PRO A 61 3.60 -14.26 -3.46
CA PRO A 61 4.21 -14.00 -2.15
C PRO A 61 5.19 -12.82 -2.14
N ASN A 62 5.68 -12.41 -3.29
CA ASN A 62 6.60 -11.30 -3.51
C ASN A 62 5.90 -9.95 -3.77
N VAL A 63 4.58 -9.85 -3.49
CA VAL A 63 3.80 -8.61 -3.63
C VAL A 63 3.43 -8.06 -2.27
N TRP A 64 3.85 -6.84 -1.99
CA TRP A 64 3.35 -5.95 -0.94
C TRP A 64 2.41 -4.92 -1.54
N THR A 65 1.56 -4.29 -0.75
CA THR A 65 0.67 -3.25 -1.25
C THR A 65 0.55 -2.08 -0.28
N GLU A 66 0.30 -0.92 -0.84
CA GLU A 66 0.08 0.29 -0.06
C GLU A 66 -1.34 0.83 -0.29
N LEU A 67 -1.84 1.55 0.72
CA LEU A 67 -3.25 1.90 0.86
C LEU A 67 -3.53 3.38 0.53
N SER A 68 -2.66 4.01 -0.26
CA SER A 68 -2.90 5.37 -0.72
C SER A 68 -4.10 5.45 -1.67
N ALA A 69 -4.63 6.64 -1.85
CA ALA A 69 -5.76 6.93 -2.72
C ALA A 69 -7.06 6.14 -2.41
N ARG A 70 -7.11 5.44 -1.27
CA ARG A 70 -8.29 4.69 -0.81
C ARG A 70 -9.09 5.42 0.27
N ASP A 71 -8.87 6.70 0.41
CA ASP A 71 -9.73 7.57 1.20
C ASP A 71 -11.12 7.71 0.55
N PRO A 72 -12.17 8.01 1.33
CA PRO A 72 -13.51 8.18 0.80
C PRO A 72 -13.55 9.18 -0.35
N GLY A 73 -14.14 8.76 -1.48
CA GLY A 73 -14.35 9.60 -2.66
C GLY A 73 -13.30 9.48 -3.77
N ARG A 74 -12.19 8.75 -3.56
CA ARG A 74 -11.22 8.45 -4.63
C ARG A 74 -11.40 7.04 -5.18
N TYR A 75 -10.57 6.08 -4.76
CA TYR A 75 -10.72 4.68 -5.14
C TYR A 75 -11.68 3.91 -4.22
N GLY A 76 -11.72 2.60 -4.34
CA GLY A 76 -12.51 1.76 -3.44
C GLY A 76 -12.03 1.89 -1.99
N LYS A 77 -12.88 2.45 -1.14
CA LYS A 77 -12.60 2.62 0.28
C LYS A 77 -12.56 1.26 1.01
N PHE A 78 -11.82 1.20 2.09
CA PHE A 78 -11.83 0.10 3.06
C PHE A 78 -12.27 0.55 4.45
N ALA A 79 -12.43 1.86 4.63
CA ALA A 79 -13.01 2.47 5.82
C ALA A 79 -13.89 3.66 5.43
N ASP A 80 -14.92 3.92 6.22
CA ASP A 80 -15.75 5.12 6.08
C ASP A 80 -15.05 6.39 6.57
N ALA A 81 -15.66 7.54 6.35
CA ALA A 81 -15.09 8.83 6.75
C ALA A 81 -14.92 8.98 8.27
N ASP A 82 -15.74 8.28 9.06
CA ASP A 82 -15.62 8.19 10.52
C ASP A 82 -14.56 7.17 10.98
N GLY A 83 -13.92 6.46 10.03
CA GLY A 83 -12.91 5.46 10.26
C GLY A 83 -13.44 4.05 10.49
N SER A 84 -14.76 3.80 10.38
CA SER A 84 -15.34 2.46 10.51
C SER A 84 -14.80 1.54 9.43
N LEU A 85 -14.14 0.44 9.83
CA LEU A 85 -13.50 -0.50 8.92
C LEU A 85 -14.49 -1.53 8.37
N ASP A 86 -14.35 -1.84 7.08
CA ASP A 86 -14.99 -3.00 6.46
C ASP A 86 -14.41 -4.29 7.06
N PRO A 87 -15.27 -5.20 7.60
CA PRO A 87 -14.83 -6.45 8.23
C PRO A 87 -14.00 -7.36 7.31
N ASP A 88 -14.28 -7.38 6.02
CA ASP A 88 -13.56 -8.20 5.05
C ASP A 88 -12.14 -7.67 4.82
N TRP A 89 -11.96 -6.34 4.86
CA TRP A 89 -10.62 -5.74 4.86
C TRP A 89 -9.86 -6.03 6.14
N VAL A 90 -10.52 -6.01 7.30
CA VAL A 90 -9.90 -6.40 8.58
C VAL A 90 -9.43 -7.86 8.53
N ALA A 91 -10.24 -8.76 7.99
CA ALA A 91 -9.87 -10.16 7.80
C ALA A 91 -8.65 -10.30 6.86
N LEU A 92 -8.61 -9.53 5.78
CA LEU A 92 -7.51 -9.53 4.84
C LEU A 92 -6.20 -9.01 5.48
N PHE A 93 -6.25 -7.93 6.25
CA PHE A 93 -5.09 -7.42 6.99
C PHE A 93 -4.53 -8.44 7.98
N LYS A 94 -5.40 -9.16 8.67
CA LYS A 94 -5.00 -10.25 9.58
C LYS A 94 -4.39 -11.45 8.85
N ARG A 95 -4.86 -11.73 7.63
CA ARG A 95 -4.34 -12.82 6.80
C ARG A 95 -2.92 -12.53 6.29
N PHE A 96 -2.62 -11.27 5.98
CA PHE A 96 -1.33 -10.83 5.43
C PHE A 96 -0.75 -9.66 6.25
N PRO A 97 -0.44 -9.87 7.54
CA PRO A 97 -0.12 -8.77 8.45
C PRO A 97 1.15 -8.00 8.08
N ASP A 98 2.06 -8.64 7.35
CA ASP A 98 3.39 -8.09 7.03
C ASP A 98 3.45 -7.49 5.61
N ARG A 99 2.31 -7.37 4.90
CA ARG A 99 2.33 -7.01 3.48
C ARG A 99 1.48 -5.81 3.09
N PHE A 100 0.91 -5.10 4.07
CA PHE A 100 0.19 -3.84 3.85
C PHE A 100 0.98 -2.66 4.41
N MET A 101 0.95 -1.53 3.70
CA MET A 101 1.60 -0.29 4.11
C MET A 101 0.63 0.88 3.95
N THR A 102 0.76 1.92 4.77
CA THR A 102 0.06 3.18 4.53
C THR A 102 0.74 3.97 3.42
N GLY A 103 -0.06 4.76 2.69
CA GLY A 103 0.42 5.69 1.67
C GLY A 103 -0.54 6.87 1.54
N ALA A 104 -0.13 7.97 0.94
CA ALA A 104 -0.95 9.17 0.83
C ALA A 104 -1.39 9.50 -0.60
N ASP A 105 -0.50 9.37 -1.58
CA ASP A 105 -0.73 9.79 -2.97
C ASP A 105 -1.36 11.20 -3.04
N PRO A 106 -0.67 12.25 -2.57
CA PRO A 106 -1.25 13.55 -2.28
C PRO A 106 -1.38 14.45 -3.52
N VAL A 107 -1.74 13.90 -4.67
CA VAL A 107 -1.89 14.63 -5.93
C VAL A 107 -3.08 15.61 -5.85
N TRP A 108 -4.24 15.13 -5.39
CA TRP A 108 -5.44 15.94 -5.20
C TRP A 108 -5.91 15.88 -3.75
N PRO A 109 -6.71 16.89 -3.32
CA PRO A 109 -7.31 16.84 -1.99
C PRO A 109 -8.14 15.57 -1.78
N PRO A 110 -8.21 15.05 -0.53
CA PRO A 110 -9.05 13.90 -0.21
C PRO A 110 -10.48 14.10 -0.69
N GLY A 111 -11.06 13.08 -1.33
CA GLY A 111 -12.43 13.12 -1.86
C GLY A 111 -12.59 13.92 -3.16
N SER A 112 -11.52 14.45 -3.73
CA SER A 112 -11.57 15.16 -5.02
C SER A 112 -11.54 14.18 -6.18
N LEU A 113 -12.27 14.53 -7.25
CA LEU A 113 -12.17 13.80 -8.53
C LEU A 113 -10.85 14.12 -9.22
N TYR A 114 -10.33 13.12 -9.91
CA TYR A 114 -9.17 13.26 -10.77
C TYR A 114 -9.40 14.32 -11.86
N ARG A 115 -8.45 15.25 -11.97
CA ARG A 115 -8.44 16.28 -12.98
C ARG A 115 -7.01 16.50 -13.47
N TRP A 116 -6.64 15.84 -14.55
CA TRP A 116 -5.31 15.91 -15.15
C TRP A 116 -4.92 17.30 -15.66
N ASP A 117 -5.90 18.18 -15.86
CA ASP A 117 -5.76 19.56 -16.33
C ASP A 117 -5.55 20.60 -15.20
N VAL A 118 -5.53 20.15 -13.96
CA VAL A 118 -5.35 20.98 -12.77
C VAL A 118 -4.07 20.60 -12.04
N ALA A 119 -3.33 21.62 -11.60
CA ALA A 119 -2.11 21.41 -10.82
C ALA A 119 -2.37 20.67 -9.51
N ASP A 120 -1.39 19.90 -9.06
CA ASP A 120 -1.42 19.19 -7.79
C ASP A 120 -1.70 20.14 -6.62
N SER A 121 -2.73 19.84 -5.86
CA SER A 121 -3.14 20.63 -4.70
C SER A 121 -3.33 19.82 -3.42
N GLY A 122 -3.16 18.50 -3.52
CA GLY A 122 -3.29 17.59 -2.38
C GLY A 122 -2.16 17.73 -1.36
N TRP A 123 -0.97 18.10 -1.80
CA TRP A 123 0.21 18.29 -0.95
C TRP A 123 -0.02 19.28 0.20
N GLN A 124 -0.81 20.33 -0.05
CA GLN A 124 -1.18 21.31 0.98
C GLN A 124 -2.06 20.71 2.08
N ARG A 125 -2.64 19.55 1.83
CA ARG A 125 -3.54 18.82 2.74
C ARG A 125 -3.00 17.45 3.15
N PHE A 126 -1.71 17.26 3.03
CA PHE A 126 -1.05 15.98 3.34
C PHE A 126 -1.45 15.42 4.71
N GLY A 127 -1.55 16.29 5.73
CA GLY A 127 -1.97 15.91 7.06
C GLY A 127 -3.34 15.20 7.11
N LYS A 128 -4.28 15.55 6.20
CA LYS A 128 -5.62 14.93 6.17
C LYS A 128 -5.57 13.46 5.74
N PHE A 129 -4.64 13.09 4.86
CA PHE A 129 -4.43 11.69 4.48
C PHE A 129 -3.90 10.88 5.66
N LEU A 130 -2.98 11.47 6.41
CA LEU A 130 -2.46 10.85 7.63
C LEU A 130 -3.54 10.72 8.72
N ASP A 131 -4.39 11.73 8.88
CA ASP A 131 -5.50 11.68 9.83
C ASP A 131 -6.53 10.62 9.45
N TYR A 132 -6.81 10.44 8.17
CA TYR A 132 -7.64 9.33 7.70
C TYR A 132 -7.03 7.98 8.07
N HIS A 133 -5.74 7.77 7.80
CA HIS A 133 -5.09 6.52 8.21
C HIS A 133 -5.10 6.32 9.73
N ARG A 134 -4.87 7.37 10.51
CA ARG A 134 -4.93 7.31 11.99
C ARG A 134 -6.33 6.92 12.49
N SER A 135 -7.39 7.36 11.83
CA SER A 135 -8.76 7.11 12.27
C SER A 135 -9.13 5.63 12.25
N TRP A 136 -8.75 4.89 11.22
CA TRP A 136 -9.07 3.47 11.10
C TRP A 136 -8.01 2.55 11.73
N LEU A 137 -6.73 2.93 11.72
CA LEU A 137 -5.66 2.15 12.36
C LEU A 137 -5.92 1.93 13.86
N ARG A 138 -6.57 2.89 14.53
CA ARG A 138 -6.93 2.78 15.95
C ARG A 138 -7.91 1.65 16.27
N GLN A 139 -8.59 1.10 15.26
CA GLN A 139 -9.56 0.01 15.42
C GLN A 139 -8.93 -1.36 15.24
N LEU A 140 -7.69 -1.41 14.76
CA LEU A 140 -6.94 -2.66 14.64
C LEU A 140 -6.21 -3.00 15.94
N PRO A 141 -5.89 -4.29 16.17
CA PRO A 141 -4.95 -4.66 17.21
C PRO A 141 -3.66 -3.82 17.12
N PRO A 142 -3.11 -3.33 18.26
CA PRO A 142 -1.97 -2.40 18.25
C PRO A 142 -0.76 -2.88 17.42
N GLU A 143 -0.44 -4.17 17.49
CA GLU A 143 0.66 -4.79 16.74
C GLU A 143 0.41 -4.74 15.23
N LEU A 144 -0.81 -5.08 14.78
CA LEU A 144 -1.17 -5.02 13.37
C LEU A 144 -1.17 -3.58 12.86
N ALA A 145 -1.67 -2.65 13.67
CA ALA A 145 -1.64 -1.23 13.34
C ALA A 145 -0.20 -0.69 13.21
N ALA A 146 0.71 -1.10 14.09
CA ALA A 146 2.12 -0.72 14.02
C ALA A 146 2.78 -1.24 12.73
N LYS A 147 2.56 -2.50 12.39
CA LYS A 147 3.04 -3.11 11.15
C LYS A 147 2.57 -2.34 9.93
N ILE A 148 1.27 -2.17 9.75
CA ILE A 148 0.70 -1.49 8.56
C ILE A 148 1.14 -0.01 8.50
N ARG A 149 1.24 0.64 9.66
CA ARG A 149 1.60 2.06 9.73
C ARG A 149 3.05 2.34 9.34
N LEU A 150 3.99 1.46 9.72
CA LEU A 150 5.41 1.76 9.60
C LEU A 150 6.30 0.53 9.40
N GLU A 151 6.17 -0.52 10.21
CA GLU A 151 7.15 -1.60 10.29
C GLU A 151 7.29 -2.33 8.95
N ASN A 152 6.18 -2.63 8.28
CA ASN A 152 6.19 -3.28 6.98
C ASN A 152 6.92 -2.46 5.90
N ALA A 153 6.79 -1.12 5.94
CA ALA A 153 7.51 -0.27 5.02
C ALA A 153 9.02 -0.23 5.33
N VAL A 154 9.37 -0.22 6.61
CA VAL A 154 10.77 -0.30 7.06
C VAL A 154 11.42 -1.59 6.57
N ASP A 155 10.76 -2.72 6.78
CA ASP A 155 11.25 -4.03 6.36
C ASP A 155 11.31 -4.15 4.83
N PHE A 156 10.27 -3.71 4.15
CA PHE A 156 10.17 -3.78 2.69
C PHE A 156 11.27 -2.96 1.98
N TYR A 157 11.56 -1.74 2.46
CA TYR A 157 12.58 -0.87 1.88
C TYR A 157 13.98 -1.04 2.48
N GLY A 158 14.13 -1.84 3.54
CA GLY A 158 15.40 -2.02 4.23
C GLY A 158 15.88 -0.78 4.98
N TYR A 159 14.95 0.08 5.43
CA TYR A 159 15.33 1.28 6.17
C TYR A 159 15.79 0.97 7.59
N VAL A 160 16.85 1.65 8.01
CA VAL A 160 17.28 1.65 9.41
C VAL A 160 16.70 2.89 10.10
N LEU A 161 15.74 2.68 11.00
CA LEU A 161 15.20 3.77 11.81
C LEU A 161 16.20 4.17 12.89
N LYS A 162 16.67 5.41 12.87
CA LYS A 162 17.40 6.00 13.99
C LYS A 162 16.39 6.35 15.09
N THR A 163 16.44 5.64 16.20
CA THR A 163 15.73 6.08 17.41
C THR A 163 16.60 7.10 18.15
N GLU A 164 16.00 8.08 18.82
CA GLU A 164 16.71 9.08 19.63
C GLU A 164 17.58 8.45 20.73
N ALA A 165 17.40 7.17 21.02
CA ALA A 165 18.15 6.40 22.02
C ALA A 165 19.35 5.62 21.45
N GLY A 166 19.79 5.85 20.24
CA GLY A 166 21.06 5.33 19.72
C GLY A 166 21.14 3.83 19.44
N ASN A 167 20.05 3.08 19.43
CA ASN A 167 20.03 1.68 19.07
C ASN A 167 19.56 1.47 17.64
N LEU A 168 20.50 1.05 16.80
CA LEU A 168 20.27 0.51 15.47
C LEU A 168 19.63 -0.88 15.60
N ARG A 169 18.41 -1.06 15.17
CA ARG A 169 17.90 -2.40 14.80
C ARG A 169 18.20 -2.60 13.33
N GLY A 170 19.09 -3.51 13.05
CA GLY A 170 19.38 -3.90 11.69
C GLY A 170 20.79 -4.47 11.56
N GLN A 171 20.87 -5.74 11.48
CA GLN A 171 21.78 -6.50 10.60
C GLN A 171 20.98 -7.67 10.08
#